data_c2c8cdbfd6ac0f8a2098d2b481011d61
#
_entry.id   c2c8cdbfd6ac0f8a2098d2b481011d61
#
_cell.length_a   1.000
_cell.length_b   1.000
_cell.length_c   1.000
_cell.angle_alpha   90.00
_cell.angle_beta   90.00
_cell.angle_gamma   90.00
#
_symmetry.space_group_name_H-M   'P 1'
#
loop_
_entity.id
_entity.type
_entity.pdbx_description
1 polymer ?
#
loop_
_entity_poly.entity_id
_entity_poly.type
_entity_poly.pdbx_seq_one_letter_code
_entity_poly.pdbx_strand_id
1 'polypeptide(L)'
;MSETPLRVSLSVNDRVLLHLLENDHQADHFIVTSAITRPGIAESCGLHPPNVSRAIRPILKQGFVSEHTRQIRGETRRQKTWQLTPLGREEIKNRLPSIKETNILIR
;
A
#
# COMPACT_ATOMS: atom_id res chain seq x y z
N MET A 1 -27.53 13.17 -4.11
CA MET A 1 -26.84 12.91 -4.04
C MET A 1 -26.13 12.14 -3.76
N SER A 2 -26.02 11.45 -3.57
CA SER A 2 -25.48 10.70 -3.21
C SER A 2 -24.21 10.28 -3.31
N GLU A 3 -23.44 10.74 -3.76
CA GLU A 3 -22.05 10.45 -3.90
C GLU A 3 -21.33 10.37 -2.58
N THR A 4 -21.92 10.80 -1.57
CA THR A 4 -21.31 10.83 -0.25
C THR A 4 -20.72 9.49 0.17
N PRO A 5 -21.43 8.37 0.03
CA PRO A 5 -20.83 7.09 0.44
C PRO A 5 -19.61 6.73 -0.36
N LEU A 6 -19.47 7.28 -1.54
CA LEU A 6 -18.36 6.93 -2.40
C LEU A 6 -17.05 7.47 -1.87
N ARG A 7 -17.11 8.62 -1.24
CA ARG A 7 -15.88 9.28 -0.78
C ARG A 7 -15.27 8.63 0.44
N VAL A 8 -16.06 7.92 1.22
CA VAL A 8 -15.57 7.37 2.48
C VAL A 8 -15.22 5.91 2.39
N SER A 9 -15.28 5.34 1.20
CA SER A 9 -15.17 3.92 1.06
C SER A 9 -13.75 3.39 1.17
N LEU A 10 -12.74 4.22 0.89
CA LEU A 10 -11.36 3.77 0.95
C LEU A 10 -10.68 4.32 2.18
N SER A 11 -10.36 3.44 3.12
CA SER A 11 -9.59 3.82 4.29
C SER A 11 -8.14 4.04 3.88
N VAL A 12 -7.38 4.68 4.76
CA VAL A 12 -5.94 4.85 4.53
C VAL A 12 -5.27 3.50 4.37
N ASN A 13 -5.65 2.53 5.20
CA ASN A 13 -5.07 1.20 5.13
C ASN A 13 -5.37 0.52 3.80
N ASP A 14 -6.60 0.70 3.29
CA ASP A 14 -6.95 0.14 1.98
C ASP A 14 -6.10 0.74 0.89
N ARG A 15 -5.85 2.05 0.94
CA ARG A 15 -5.02 2.72 -0.06
C ARG A 15 -3.59 2.19 -0.04
N VAL A 16 -3.04 1.99 1.16
CA VAL A 16 -1.68 1.45 1.29
C VAL A 16 -1.64 0.01 0.76
N LEU A 17 -2.60 -0.82 1.14
CA LEU A 17 -2.64 -2.21 0.69
C LEU A 17 -2.78 -2.30 -0.83
N LEU A 18 -3.62 -1.46 -1.43
CA LEU A 18 -3.78 -1.43 -2.88
C LEU A 18 -2.49 -1.00 -3.57
N HIS A 19 -1.83 0.01 -3.04
CA HIS A 19 -0.57 0.48 -3.59
C HIS A 19 0.49 -0.63 -3.55
N LEU A 20 0.55 -1.37 -2.44
CA LEU A 20 1.48 -2.47 -2.32
C LEU A 20 1.12 -3.62 -3.26
N LEU A 21 -0.17 -3.82 -3.51
CA LEU A 21 -0.60 -4.84 -4.48
C LEU A 21 -0.15 -4.46 -5.89
N GLU A 22 -0.27 -3.19 -6.24
CA GLU A 22 0.18 -2.71 -7.55
C GLU A 22 1.68 -2.86 -7.74
N ASN A 23 2.43 -2.90 -6.66
CA ASN A 23 3.87 -3.05 -6.69
C ASN A 23 4.33 -4.44 -6.27
N ASP A 24 3.40 -5.40 -6.20
CA ASP A 24 3.71 -6.74 -5.71
C ASP A 24 4.67 -7.50 -6.63
N HIS A 25 4.77 -7.09 -7.88
CA HIS A 25 5.72 -7.69 -8.82
C HIS A 25 7.17 -7.51 -8.39
N GLN A 26 7.44 -6.58 -7.47
CA GLN A 26 8.80 -6.33 -6.97
C GLN A 26 9.14 -7.14 -5.72
N ALA A 27 8.21 -7.93 -5.21
CA ALA A 27 8.35 -8.55 -3.89
C ALA A 27 9.65 -9.34 -3.75
N ASP A 28 10.12 -9.99 -4.80
CA ASP A 28 11.32 -10.82 -4.75
C ASP A 28 12.55 -10.17 -5.38
N HIS A 29 12.48 -8.90 -5.71
CA HIS A 29 13.60 -8.21 -6.35
C HIS A 29 14.64 -7.77 -5.35
N PHE A 30 15.92 -7.88 -5.71
CA PHE A 30 17.00 -7.33 -4.90
C PHE A 30 16.99 -5.81 -4.95
N ILE A 31 16.73 -5.26 -6.13
CA ILE A 31 16.70 -3.82 -6.35
C ILE A 31 15.25 -3.46 -6.66
N VAL A 32 14.69 -2.54 -5.88
CA VAL A 32 13.30 -2.15 -6.03
C VAL A 32 13.20 -0.65 -6.31
N THR A 33 12.02 -0.22 -6.74
CA THR A 33 11.80 1.21 -6.96
C THR A 33 11.45 1.88 -5.63
N SER A 34 11.52 3.21 -5.62
CA SER A 34 11.19 3.99 -4.44
C SER A 34 9.70 3.91 -4.08
N ALA A 35 8.89 3.35 -4.96
CA ALA A 35 7.44 3.28 -4.74
C ALA A 35 7.05 2.57 -3.45
N ILE A 36 7.87 1.63 -2.99
CA ILE A 36 7.55 0.86 -1.79
C ILE A 36 8.37 1.30 -0.57
N THR A 37 9.01 2.46 -0.64
CA THR A 37 9.65 3.12 0.50
C THR A 37 8.63 4.03 1.18
N ARG A 38 8.99 4.54 2.37
CA ARG A 38 8.09 5.48 3.06
C ARG A 38 7.73 6.69 2.21
N PRO A 39 8.69 7.39 1.60
CA PRO A 39 8.33 8.55 0.77
C PRO A 39 7.49 8.16 -0.44
N GLY A 40 7.78 7.02 -1.05
CA GLY A 40 7.02 6.58 -2.23
C GLY A 40 5.58 6.23 -1.88
N ILE A 41 5.37 5.53 -0.77
CA ILE A 41 4.03 5.22 -0.29
C ILE A 41 3.29 6.51 0.07
N ALA A 42 3.99 7.44 0.74
CA ALA A 42 3.40 8.72 1.12
C ALA A 42 2.89 9.46 -0.12
N GLU A 43 3.72 9.55 -1.14
CA GLU A 43 3.36 10.26 -2.36
C GLU A 43 2.17 9.60 -3.06
N SER A 44 2.23 8.28 -3.22
CA SER A 44 1.18 7.57 -3.94
C SER A 44 -0.15 7.53 -3.20
N CYS A 45 -0.11 7.52 -1.88
CA CYS A 45 -1.33 7.42 -1.08
C CYS A 45 -1.81 8.77 -0.57
N GLY A 46 -1.11 9.86 -0.91
CA GLY A 46 -1.50 11.19 -0.46
C GLY A 46 -1.35 11.39 1.02
N LEU A 47 -0.25 10.88 1.59
CA LEU A 47 0.00 10.95 3.03
C LEU A 47 1.29 11.69 3.30
N HIS A 48 1.40 12.27 4.49
CA HIS A 48 2.68 12.73 4.99
C HIS A 48 3.48 11.52 5.47
N PRO A 49 4.82 11.53 5.33
CA PRO A 49 5.62 10.36 5.70
C PRO A 49 5.38 9.83 7.12
N PRO A 50 5.23 10.66 8.15
CA PRO A 50 4.91 10.11 9.48
C PRO A 50 3.60 9.34 9.52
N ASN A 51 2.64 9.72 8.69
CA ASN A 51 1.35 9.04 8.66
C ASN A 51 1.45 7.69 7.95
N VAL A 52 2.44 7.52 7.09
CA VAL A 52 2.70 6.20 6.49
C VAL A 52 3.05 5.20 7.58
N SER A 53 3.94 5.58 8.49
CA SER A 53 4.33 4.69 9.58
C SER A 53 3.12 4.31 10.45
N ARG A 54 2.24 5.27 10.71
CA ARG A 54 1.03 5.00 11.49
C ARG A 54 0.09 4.06 10.76
N ALA A 55 -0.05 4.22 9.45
CA ALA A 55 -0.93 3.37 8.65
C ALA A 55 -0.38 1.95 8.54
N ILE A 56 0.93 1.82 8.44
CA ILE A 56 1.57 0.52 8.25
C ILE A 56 1.57 -0.31 9.53
N ARG A 57 1.69 0.33 10.68
CA ARG A 57 1.83 -0.38 11.95
C ARG A 57 0.73 -1.43 12.17
N PRO A 58 -0.56 -1.11 12.02
CA PRO A 58 -1.58 -2.14 12.25
C PRO A 58 -1.55 -3.26 11.22
N ILE A 59 -1.25 -2.96 9.96
CA ILE A 59 -1.23 -4.01 8.94
C ILE A 59 0.02 -4.88 9.03
N LEU A 60 1.12 -4.35 9.58
CA LEU A 60 2.26 -5.16 9.97
C LEU A 60 1.88 -6.11 11.09
N LYS A 61 1.21 -5.57 12.11
CA LYS A 61 0.82 -6.35 13.27
C LYS A 61 -0.15 -7.45 12.90
N GLN A 62 -1.01 -7.21 11.93
CA GLN A 62 -1.96 -8.21 11.44
C GLN A 62 -1.32 -9.24 10.52
N GLY A 63 -0.06 -9.03 10.14
CA GLY A 63 0.63 -9.97 9.28
C GLY A 63 0.35 -9.79 7.79
N PHE A 64 -0.28 -8.70 7.40
CA PHE A 64 -0.62 -8.44 6.00
C PHE A 64 0.55 -7.88 5.20
N VAL A 65 1.53 -7.31 5.88
CA VAL A 65 2.65 -6.63 5.25
C VAL A 65 3.93 -7.08 5.97
N SER A 66 5.02 -7.18 5.24
CA SER A 66 6.34 -7.43 5.82
C SER A 66 7.27 -6.28 5.49
N GLU A 67 8.25 -6.07 6.35
CA GLU A 67 9.19 -4.97 6.24
C GLU A 67 10.56 -5.52 5.89
N HIS A 68 11.24 -4.89 4.94
CA HIS A 68 12.55 -5.32 4.49
C HIS A 68 13.44 -4.09 4.27
N THR A 69 14.75 -4.32 4.23
CA THR A 69 15.71 -3.28 3.86
C THR A 69 16.28 -3.69 2.51
N ARG A 70 16.12 -2.83 1.51
CA ARG A 70 16.50 -3.17 0.14
C ARG A 70 17.24 -2.03 -0.53
N GLN A 71 17.97 -2.39 -1.57
CA GLN A 71 18.61 -1.43 -2.46
C GLN A 71 17.53 -0.77 -3.32
N ILE A 72 17.58 0.56 -3.40
CA ILE A 72 16.62 1.33 -4.19
C ILE A 72 17.30 1.70 -5.51
N ARG A 73 16.58 1.48 -6.61
CA ARG A 73 17.10 1.79 -7.94
C ARG A 73 17.50 3.27 -8.01
N GLY A 74 18.74 3.51 -8.46
CA GLY A 74 19.23 4.87 -8.61
C GLY A 74 19.77 5.49 -7.35
N GLU A 75 19.78 4.76 -6.25
CA GLU A 75 20.31 5.27 -4.97
C GLU A 75 21.48 4.43 -4.50
N THR A 76 22.34 5.05 -3.71
CA THR A 76 23.50 4.36 -3.17
C THR A 76 23.21 3.69 -1.84
N ARG A 77 22.14 4.08 -1.18
CA ARG A 77 21.82 3.55 0.14
C ARG A 77 20.62 2.64 0.09
N ARG A 78 20.59 1.70 1.02
CA ARG A 78 19.45 0.85 1.23
C ARG A 78 18.42 1.59 2.07
N GLN A 79 17.15 1.25 1.86
CA GLN A 79 16.06 1.84 2.61
C GLN A 79 15.10 0.76 3.06
N LYS A 80 14.33 1.09 4.09
CA LYS A 80 13.20 0.26 4.48
C LYS A 80 12.15 0.26 3.38
N THR A 81 11.64 -0.92 3.11
CA THR A 81 10.58 -1.12 2.13
C THR A 81 9.52 -2.04 2.71
N TRP A 82 8.33 -2.01 2.14
CA TRP A 82 7.23 -2.84 2.59
C TRP A 82 6.62 -3.55 1.41
N GLN A 83 6.12 -4.76 1.68
CA GLN A 83 5.46 -5.56 0.66
C GLN A 83 4.39 -6.41 1.31
N LEU A 84 3.45 -6.87 0.49
CA LEU A 84 2.39 -7.75 0.97
C LEU A 84 2.97 -9.12 1.33
N THR A 85 2.40 -9.73 2.37
CA THR A 85 2.60 -11.15 2.65
C THR A 85 1.54 -11.92 1.86
N PRO A 86 1.65 -13.26 1.78
CA PRO A 86 0.57 -14.05 1.19
C PRO A 86 -0.79 -13.77 1.85
N LEU A 87 -0.79 -13.59 3.18
CA LEU A 87 -2.01 -13.26 3.90
C LEU A 87 -2.53 -11.88 3.48
N GLY A 88 -1.63 -10.92 3.30
CA GLY A 88 -2.00 -9.58 2.86
C GLY A 88 -2.58 -9.57 1.46
N ARG A 89 -2.01 -10.37 0.55
CA ARG A 89 -2.55 -10.49 -0.80
C ARG A 89 -3.98 -11.02 -0.77
N GLU A 90 -4.21 -12.02 0.04
CA GLU A 90 -5.53 -12.60 0.19
C GLU A 90 -6.50 -11.58 0.76
N GLU A 91 -6.07 -10.87 1.77
CA GLU A 91 -6.92 -9.88 2.44
C GLU A 91 -7.34 -8.78 1.50
N ILE A 92 -6.40 -8.21 0.73
CA ILE A 92 -6.76 -7.12 -0.18
C ILE A 92 -7.64 -7.61 -1.32
N LYS A 93 -7.43 -8.83 -1.77
CA LYS A 93 -8.29 -9.40 -2.81
C LYS A 93 -9.71 -9.56 -2.31
N ASN A 94 -9.88 -9.91 -1.04
CA ASN A 94 -11.20 -10.03 -0.45
C ASN A 94 -11.90 -8.68 -0.33
N ARG A 95 -11.13 -7.59 -0.21
CA ARG A 95 -11.68 -6.24 -0.12
C ARG A 95 -11.97 -5.63 -1.49
N LEU A 96 -11.32 -6.14 -2.55
CA LEU A 96 -11.41 -5.55 -3.88
C LEU A 96 -12.82 -5.43 -4.44
N PRO A 97 -13.72 -6.40 -4.27
CA PRO A 97 -15.07 -6.24 -4.83
C PRO A 97 -15.77 -4.96 -4.35
N SER A 98 -15.70 -4.68 -3.06
CA SER A 98 -16.31 -3.47 -2.52
C SER A 98 -15.61 -2.22 -3.02
N ILE A 99 -14.28 -2.25 -3.12
CA ILE A 99 -13.50 -1.13 -3.59
C ILE A 99 -13.82 -0.83 -5.06
N LYS A 100 -13.89 -1.85 -5.89
CA LYS A 100 -14.19 -1.69 -7.31
C LYS A 100 -15.62 -1.17 -7.50
N GLU A 101 -16.53 -1.68 -6.74
CA GLU A 101 -17.93 -1.26 -6.80
C GLU A 101 -18.03 0.22 -6.49
N THR A 102 -17.32 0.66 -5.47
CA THR A 102 -17.29 2.05 -5.09
C THR A 102 -16.70 2.92 -6.20
N ASN A 103 -15.62 2.46 -6.83
CA ASN A 103 -14.99 3.20 -7.90
C ASN A 103 -15.89 3.33 -9.11
N ILE A 104 -16.67 2.31 -9.40
CA ILE A 104 -17.65 2.37 -10.50
C ILE A 104 -18.68 3.45 -10.21
N LEU A 105 -19.15 3.52 -8.98
CA LEU A 105 -20.15 4.52 -8.62
C LEU A 105 -19.62 5.94 -8.67
N ILE A 106 -18.35 6.12 -8.37
CA ILE A 106 -17.71 7.43 -8.40
C ILE A 106 -17.65 7.99 -9.82
N ARG A 107 -17.51 7.14 -10.81
CA ARG A 107 -17.52 7.58 -12.20
C ARG A 107 -18.89 8.11 -12.56
#